data_d85848439fc66804bb6b4d1a76e08a11
#
_entry.id   d85848439fc66804bb6b4d1a76e08a11
#
_cell.length_a   1.000
_cell.length_b   1.000
_cell.length_c   1.000
_cell.angle_alpha   90.00
_cell.angle_beta   90.00
_cell.angle_gamma   90.00
#
_symmetry.space_group_name_H-M   'P 1'
#
loop_
_entity.id
_entity.type
_entity.pdbx_description
1 polymer ?
#
loop_
_entity_poly.entity_id
_entity_poly.type
_entity_poly.pdbx_seq_one_letter_code
_entity_poly.pdbx_strand_id
1 'polypeptide(L)'
;MSPSRRRFLAAAATAMFAVLAPAAAPAAAVLRDPAGRRGPGHPDPRPGIDASKVLGAKELSGFPHLVGLFDSIREIPHIVDGIRCYCGCADLDGFRSLLSCYEAPAGMARFCEICEGEGRLAFNRWKEGQSLEQIRRAIDARYGSDAGPADRTMVHAPHDT
;
A
#
# COMPACT_ATOMS: atom_id res chain seq x y z
N MET A 1 4.49 -76.13 -43.45
CA MET A 1 5.19 -74.85 -43.49
C MET A 1 4.44 -73.93 -42.50
N SER A 2 5.05 -73.56 -41.36
CA SER A 2 4.43 -72.85 -40.28
C SER A 2 4.41 -71.33 -40.48
N PRO A 3 3.32 -70.63 -40.10
CA PRO A 3 3.37 -69.21 -39.90
C PRO A 3 3.52 -68.90 -38.40
N SER A 4 4.50 -68.08 -38.16
CA SER A 4 4.95 -67.54 -36.87
C SER A 4 3.86 -66.72 -36.17
N ARG A 5 3.63 -67.05 -34.89
CA ARG A 5 2.76 -66.29 -34.01
C ARG A 5 3.54 -65.09 -33.43
N ARG A 6 3.24 -63.89 -33.92
CA ARG A 6 3.70 -62.66 -33.28
C ARG A 6 2.76 -62.31 -32.15
N ARG A 7 3.23 -62.45 -30.92
CA ARG A 7 2.57 -61.96 -29.70
C ARG A 7 2.76 -60.45 -29.64
N PHE A 8 1.64 -59.69 -29.77
CA PHE A 8 1.64 -58.28 -29.43
C PHE A 8 1.49 -58.16 -27.92
N LEU A 9 2.53 -57.68 -27.24
CA LEU A 9 2.44 -57.24 -25.89
C LEU A 9 1.90 -55.81 -25.87
N ALA A 10 0.65 -55.68 -25.44
CA ALA A 10 0.06 -54.36 -25.13
C ALA A 10 0.63 -53.87 -23.81
N ALA A 11 1.51 -52.88 -23.86
CA ALA A 11 1.94 -52.15 -22.68
C ALA A 11 0.87 -51.13 -22.30
N ALA A 12 0.15 -51.39 -21.24
CA ALA A 12 -0.75 -50.40 -20.62
C ALA A 12 0.07 -49.32 -19.88
N ALA A 13 0.17 -48.16 -20.49
CA ALA A 13 0.76 -46.99 -19.83
C ALA A 13 -0.31 -46.37 -18.87
N THR A 14 -0.20 -46.65 -17.60
CA THR A 14 -0.95 -45.97 -16.53
C THR A 14 -0.38 -44.56 -16.36
N ALA A 15 -1.07 -43.56 -16.94
CA ALA A 15 -0.79 -42.17 -16.69
C ALA A 15 -1.24 -41.81 -15.25
N MET A 16 -0.29 -41.69 -14.32
CA MET A 16 -0.53 -41.07 -13.02
C MET A 16 -0.70 -39.57 -13.24
N PHE A 17 -1.95 -39.12 -13.17
CA PHE A 17 -2.26 -37.70 -12.99
C PHE A 17 -1.90 -37.30 -11.55
N ALA A 18 -0.74 -36.67 -11.38
CA ALA A 18 -0.43 -35.97 -10.14
C ALA A 18 -1.33 -34.75 -10.06
N VAL A 19 -2.37 -34.83 -9.22
CA VAL A 19 -3.19 -33.69 -8.83
C VAL A 19 -2.27 -32.77 -7.98
N LEU A 20 -1.75 -31.70 -8.60
CA LEU A 20 -1.14 -30.62 -7.85
C LEU A 20 -2.26 -29.94 -7.06
N ALA A 21 -2.35 -30.24 -5.78
CA ALA A 21 -3.12 -29.47 -4.85
C ALA A 21 -2.52 -28.05 -4.80
N PRO A 22 -3.35 -26.97 -4.93
CA PRO A 22 -2.84 -25.64 -4.71
C PRO A 22 -2.33 -25.57 -3.27
N ALA A 23 -1.04 -25.26 -3.11
CA ALA A 23 -0.48 -24.97 -1.82
C ALA A 23 -1.26 -23.79 -1.23
N ALA A 24 -2.05 -24.05 -0.17
CA ALA A 24 -2.66 -23.00 0.61
C ALA A 24 -1.53 -22.10 1.10
N ALA A 25 -1.53 -20.85 0.63
CA ALA A 25 -0.61 -19.85 1.15
C ALA A 25 -0.76 -19.81 2.67
N PRO A 26 0.34 -19.85 3.45
CA PRO A 26 0.23 -19.76 4.89
C PRO A 26 -0.48 -18.45 5.22
N ALA A 27 -1.55 -18.54 6.03
CA ALA A 27 -2.21 -17.37 6.59
C ALA A 27 -1.12 -16.48 7.17
N ALA A 28 -1.05 -15.23 6.68
CA ALA A 28 -0.04 -14.29 7.08
C ALA A 28 0.00 -14.23 8.61
N ALA A 29 1.06 -14.77 9.19
CA ALA A 29 1.30 -14.61 10.60
C ALA A 29 1.38 -13.11 10.83
N VAL A 30 0.45 -12.58 11.62
CA VAL A 30 0.49 -11.20 12.11
C VAL A 30 1.82 -11.11 12.86
N LEU A 31 2.83 -10.53 12.20
CA LEU A 31 4.13 -10.26 12.81
C LEU A 31 3.87 -9.25 13.92
N ARG A 32 3.74 -9.75 15.13
CA ARG A 32 3.76 -8.91 16.32
C ARG A 32 5.15 -8.31 16.39
N ASP A 33 5.21 -6.99 16.47
CA ASP A 33 6.42 -6.29 16.88
C ASP A 33 6.98 -6.97 18.14
N PRO A 34 8.26 -7.44 18.14
CA PRO A 34 8.88 -8.07 19.31
C PRO A 34 8.80 -7.21 20.58
N ALA A 35 8.61 -5.91 20.46
CA ALA A 35 8.48 -4.97 21.57
C ALA A 35 7.04 -4.81 22.10
N GLY A 36 6.03 -5.48 21.52
CA GLY A 36 4.64 -5.45 21.97
C GLY A 36 3.95 -4.09 21.81
N ARG A 37 4.57 -3.15 21.11
CA ARG A 37 4.04 -1.81 20.88
C ARG A 37 3.10 -1.83 19.68
N ARG A 38 1.82 -1.93 19.97
CA ARG A 38 0.79 -1.58 18.99
C ARG A 38 0.74 -0.05 18.93
N GLY A 39 1.49 0.54 18.02
CA GLY A 39 1.04 1.80 17.48
C GLY A 39 -0.36 1.59 16.88
N PRO A 40 -1.27 2.60 16.89
CA PRO A 40 -2.53 2.45 16.21
C PRO A 40 -2.24 2.01 14.77
N GLY A 41 -2.71 0.79 14.44
CA GLY A 41 -2.37 0.14 13.18
C GLY A 41 -2.91 0.91 11.97
N HIS A 42 -2.45 0.53 10.78
CA HIS A 42 -3.04 1.01 9.54
C HIS A 42 -4.54 0.70 9.50
N PRO A 43 -5.38 1.63 9.03
CA PRO A 43 -6.81 1.39 8.88
C PRO A 43 -7.08 0.41 7.73
N ASP A 44 -8.19 -0.33 7.79
CA ASP A 44 -8.68 -1.05 6.64
C ASP A 44 -9.23 -0.06 5.61
N PRO A 45 -8.94 -0.24 4.30
CA PRO A 45 -9.52 0.59 3.26
C PRO A 45 -11.05 0.52 3.28
N ARG A 46 -11.71 1.67 3.13
CA ARG A 46 -13.18 1.72 3.06
C ARG A 46 -13.67 1.08 1.76
N PRO A 47 -14.72 0.27 1.81
CA PRO A 47 -15.36 -0.25 0.59
C PRO A 47 -15.85 0.91 -0.30
N GLY A 48 -15.57 0.84 -1.58
CA GLY A 48 -16.04 1.84 -2.56
C GLY A 48 -15.41 3.23 -2.42
N ILE A 49 -14.29 3.33 -1.68
CA ILE A 49 -13.56 4.60 -1.61
C ILE A 49 -13.08 5.03 -3.00
N ASP A 50 -13.26 6.28 -3.31
CA ASP A 50 -12.82 6.90 -4.56
C ASP A 50 -11.96 8.15 -4.29
N ALA A 51 -11.57 8.81 -5.36
CA ALA A 51 -10.73 10.00 -5.32
C ALA A 51 -11.51 11.32 -5.46
N SER A 52 -12.84 11.30 -5.32
CA SER A 52 -13.72 12.46 -5.63
C SER A 52 -13.42 13.70 -4.76
N LYS A 53 -12.87 13.47 -3.56
CA LYS A 53 -12.52 14.54 -2.62
C LYS A 53 -11.05 14.96 -2.69
N VAL A 54 -10.21 14.24 -3.42
CA VAL A 54 -8.79 14.59 -3.57
C VAL A 54 -8.68 15.91 -4.34
N LEU A 55 -7.94 16.88 -3.78
CA LEU A 55 -7.81 18.22 -4.34
C LEU A 55 -7.29 18.20 -5.79
N GLY A 56 -7.93 18.97 -6.66
CA GLY A 56 -7.58 19.10 -8.06
C GLY A 56 -6.55 20.20 -8.36
N ALA A 57 -6.16 20.30 -9.61
CA ALA A 57 -5.20 21.31 -10.07
C ALA A 57 -5.67 22.75 -9.73
N LYS A 58 -6.99 23.00 -9.72
CA LYS A 58 -7.57 24.30 -9.37
C LYS A 58 -7.31 24.65 -7.90
N GLU A 59 -7.56 23.71 -6.99
CA GLU A 59 -7.33 23.87 -5.56
C GLU A 59 -5.83 23.88 -5.22
N LEU A 60 -4.99 23.36 -6.12
CA LEU A 60 -3.53 23.33 -6.01
C LEU A 60 -2.86 24.48 -6.79
N SER A 61 -3.57 25.55 -7.15
CA SER A 61 -3.01 26.66 -7.94
C SER A 61 -1.81 27.35 -7.28
N GLY A 62 -1.74 27.36 -5.93
CA GLY A 62 -0.58 27.82 -5.16
C GLY A 62 0.55 26.78 -5.01
N PHE A 63 0.31 25.55 -5.45
CA PHE A 63 1.22 24.41 -5.28
C PHE A 63 1.36 23.59 -6.58
N PRO A 64 1.72 24.22 -7.72
CA PRO A 64 1.72 23.55 -9.02
C PRO A 64 2.63 22.33 -9.08
N HIS A 65 3.70 22.32 -8.29
CA HIS A 65 4.65 21.21 -8.18
C HIS A 65 4.05 19.94 -7.54
N LEU A 66 2.91 20.06 -6.83
CA LEU A 66 2.23 18.95 -6.18
C LEU A 66 1.12 18.33 -7.04
N VAL A 67 0.70 18.97 -8.14
CA VAL A 67 -0.39 18.45 -8.98
C VAL A 67 -0.15 17.01 -9.40
N GLY A 68 1.04 16.68 -9.88
CA GLY A 68 1.38 15.31 -10.28
C GLY A 68 1.36 14.30 -9.14
N LEU A 69 1.68 14.72 -7.91
CA LEU A 69 1.55 13.86 -6.74
C LEU A 69 0.07 13.57 -6.43
N PHE A 70 -0.77 14.62 -6.38
CA PHE A 70 -2.19 14.45 -6.11
C PHE A 70 -2.90 13.64 -7.21
N ASP A 71 -2.48 13.77 -8.47
CA ASP A 71 -2.96 12.92 -9.57
C ASP A 71 -2.58 11.45 -9.33
N SER A 72 -1.35 11.19 -8.89
CA SER A 72 -0.91 9.83 -8.52
C SER A 72 -1.75 9.23 -7.39
N ILE A 73 -2.15 10.03 -6.39
CA ILE A 73 -3.02 9.58 -5.30
C ILE A 73 -4.42 9.23 -5.82
N ARG A 74 -4.93 9.95 -6.84
CA ARG A 74 -6.23 9.63 -7.47
C ARG A 74 -6.24 8.27 -8.16
N GLU A 75 -5.11 7.77 -8.60
CA GLU A 75 -5.00 6.43 -9.20
C GLU A 75 -5.12 5.32 -8.17
N ILE A 76 -4.77 5.58 -6.90
CA ILE A 76 -4.64 4.56 -5.85
C ILE A 76 -5.39 4.90 -4.56
N PRO A 77 -6.62 5.46 -4.59
CA PRO A 77 -7.29 5.92 -3.38
C PRO A 77 -7.47 4.79 -2.35
N HIS A 78 -7.77 3.57 -2.80
CA HIS A 78 -7.94 2.39 -1.93
C HIS A 78 -6.63 1.96 -1.24
N ILE A 79 -5.47 2.17 -1.86
CA ILE A 79 -4.17 1.91 -1.22
C ILE A 79 -3.93 2.97 -0.14
N VAL A 80 -4.08 4.24 -0.49
CA VAL A 80 -3.77 5.37 0.39
C VAL A 80 -4.75 5.45 1.56
N ASP A 81 -6.02 5.05 1.36
CA ASP A 81 -7.01 4.93 2.44
C ASP A 81 -6.67 3.82 3.45
N GLY A 82 -5.86 2.84 3.04
CA GLY A 82 -5.36 1.78 3.90
C GLY A 82 -4.07 2.10 4.64
N ILE A 83 -3.54 3.32 4.55
CA ILE A 83 -2.27 3.73 5.16
C ILE A 83 -2.52 4.73 6.27
N ARG A 84 -1.91 4.52 7.45
CA ARG A 84 -1.84 5.52 8.52
C ARG A 84 -0.82 6.60 8.12
N CYS A 85 -1.17 7.88 8.31
CA CYS A 85 -0.21 8.96 8.16
C CYS A 85 0.60 9.15 9.45
N TYR A 86 1.91 9.23 9.33
CA TYR A 86 2.84 9.39 10.46
C TYR A 86 3.20 10.84 10.77
N CYS A 87 2.60 11.82 10.10
CA CYS A 87 2.80 13.24 10.42
C CYS A 87 2.08 13.71 11.69
N GLY A 88 1.29 12.84 12.34
CA GLY A 88 0.46 13.18 13.48
C GLY A 88 -0.99 13.55 13.12
N CYS A 89 -1.33 13.79 11.85
CA CYS A 89 -2.71 14.10 11.43
C CYS A 89 -3.70 12.96 11.77
N ALA A 90 -3.22 11.71 11.79
CA ALA A 90 -4.07 10.56 12.12
C ALA A 90 -4.61 10.57 13.58
N ASP A 91 -4.06 11.44 14.42
CA ASP A 91 -4.51 11.63 15.81
C ASP A 91 -5.50 12.81 15.95
N LEU A 92 -5.83 13.48 14.83
CA LEU A 92 -6.78 14.58 14.76
C LEU A 92 -8.13 14.10 14.21
N ASP A 93 -9.21 14.73 14.68
CA ASP A 93 -10.54 14.46 14.16
C ASP A 93 -10.63 14.70 12.65
N GLY A 94 -11.24 13.76 11.94
CA GLY A 94 -11.41 13.82 10.49
C GLY A 94 -10.25 13.23 9.66
N PHE A 95 -9.12 12.90 10.29
CA PHE A 95 -7.98 12.28 9.60
C PHE A 95 -7.89 10.79 9.93
N ARG A 96 -8.58 9.96 9.14
CA ARG A 96 -8.61 8.52 9.33
C ARG A 96 -7.40 7.79 8.74
N SER A 97 -6.92 8.29 7.61
CA SER A 97 -5.90 7.65 6.79
C SER A 97 -5.05 8.70 6.08
N LEU A 98 -3.98 8.27 5.42
CA LEU A 98 -3.17 9.13 4.57
C LEU A 98 -3.99 9.79 3.47
N LEU A 99 -5.04 9.13 2.94
CA LEU A 99 -5.93 9.71 1.95
C LEU A 99 -6.59 11.00 2.45
N SER A 100 -7.00 11.05 3.72
CA SER A 100 -7.61 12.24 4.32
C SER A 100 -6.70 13.48 4.25
N CYS A 101 -5.39 13.30 4.20
CA CYS A 101 -4.43 14.40 4.05
C CYS A 101 -4.47 15.03 2.65
N TYR A 102 -4.99 14.33 1.64
CA TYR A 102 -5.11 14.80 0.27
C TYR A 102 -6.50 15.32 -0.08
N GLU A 103 -7.48 15.10 0.80
CA GLU A 103 -8.88 15.42 0.57
C GLU A 103 -9.27 16.83 1.03
N ALA A 104 -10.26 17.42 0.34
CA ALA A 104 -10.94 18.63 0.79
C ALA A 104 -11.70 18.38 2.12
N PRO A 105 -11.86 19.40 2.98
CA PRO A 105 -11.37 20.78 2.82
C PRO A 105 -9.91 20.96 3.28
N ALA A 106 -9.34 20.04 4.06
CA ALA A 106 -8.08 20.25 4.73
C ALA A 106 -6.88 20.25 3.77
N GLY A 107 -6.74 19.20 2.94
CA GLY A 107 -5.65 19.06 1.98
C GLY A 107 -4.26 19.24 2.59
N MET A 108 -4.04 18.68 3.78
CA MET A 108 -2.83 18.88 4.59
C MET A 108 -1.53 18.50 3.87
N ALA A 109 -1.60 17.57 2.91
CA ALA A 109 -0.44 17.17 2.13
C ALA A 109 0.18 18.32 1.31
N ARG A 110 -0.52 19.46 1.15
CA ARG A 110 0.05 20.67 0.53
C ARG A 110 1.13 21.34 1.38
N PHE A 111 1.14 21.05 2.68
CA PHE A 111 1.95 21.72 3.67
C PHE A 111 2.80 20.75 4.51
N CYS A 112 2.83 19.47 4.14
CA CYS A 112 3.43 18.44 4.95
C CYS A 112 4.28 17.48 4.11
N GLU A 113 5.60 17.64 4.21
CA GLU A 113 6.55 16.79 3.48
C GLU A 113 6.46 15.31 3.86
N ILE A 114 6.02 14.99 5.09
CA ILE A 114 5.79 13.60 5.50
C ILE A 114 4.62 13.03 4.69
N CYS A 115 3.47 13.71 4.62
CA CYS A 115 2.34 13.26 3.83
C CYS A 115 2.74 13.10 2.35
N GLU A 116 3.49 14.06 1.79
CA GLU A 116 3.98 13.98 0.40
C GLU A 116 4.90 12.77 0.21
N GLY A 117 5.84 12.58 1.12
CA GLY A 117 6.79 11.47 1.06
C GLY A 117 6.12 10.12 1.17
N GLU A 118 5.15 9.96 2.08
CA GLU A 118 4.34 8.75 2.23
C GLU A 118 3.55 8.45 0.95
N GLY A 119 2.90 9.47 0.38
CA GLY A 119 2.14 9.32 -0.86
C GLY A 119 3.01 8.92 -2.05
N ARG A 120 4.18 9.55 -2.23
CA ARG A 120 5.15 9.19 -3.27
C ARG A 120 5.65 7.75 -3.10
N LEU A 121 5.97 7.36 -1.86
CA LEU A 121 6.43 6.01 -1.55
C LEU A 121 5.33 4.99 -1.87
N ALA A 122 4.10 5.24 -1.43
CA ALA A 122 2.96 4.36 -1.68
C ALA A 122 2.72 4.15 -3.18
N PHE A 123 2.71 5.24 -3.95
CA PHE A 123 2.50 5.18 -5.40
C PHE A 123 3.63 4.42 -6.13
N ASN A 124 4.88 4.71 -5.81
CA ASN A 124 6.02 4.04 -6.43
C ASN A 124 6.00 2.53 -6.17
N ARG A 125 5.73 2.11 -4.92
CA ARG A 125 5.62 0.71 -4.53
C ARG A 125 4.45 0.00 -5.19
N TRP A 126 3.31 0.69 -5.31
CA TRP A 126 2.16 0.17 -6.05
C TRP A 126 2.50 -0.03 -7.54
N LYS A 127 3.19 0.90 -8.18
CA LYS A 127 3.65 0.75 -9.57
C LYS A 127 4.64 -0.42 -9.76
N GLU A 128 5.39 -0.76 -8.72
CA GLU A 128 6.24 -1.96 -8.68
C GLU A 128 5.43 -3.25 -8.45
N GLY A 129 4.11 -3.19 -8.36
CA GLY A 129 3.22 -4.34 -8.15
C GLY A 129 3.17 -4.84 -6.71
N GLN A 130 3.61 -4.04 -5.74
CA GLN A 130 3.58 -4.43 -4.33
C GLN A 130 2.15 -4.39 -3.78
N SER A 131 1.84 -5.35 -2.90
CA SER A 131 0.57 -5.39 -2.19
C SER A 131 0.47 -4.26 -1.14
N LEU A 132 -0.76 -3.92 -0.72
CA LEU A 132 -0.99 -2.94 0.35
C LEU A 132 -0.17 -3.27 1.61
N GLU A 133 -0.08 -4.54 1.97
CA GLU A 133 0.68 -4.98 3.14
C GLU A 133 2.20 -4.75 3.00
N GLN A 134 2.74 -4.93 1.80
CA GLN A 134 4.15 -4.61 1.52
C GLN A 134 4.41 -3.11 1.54
N ILE A 135 3.47 -2.33 1.03
CA ILE A 135 3.52 -0.85 1.04
C ILE A 135 3.47 -0.34 2.49
N ARG A 136 2.55 -0.86 3.32
CA ARG A 136 2.46 -0.52 4.75
C ARG A 136 3.79 -0.74 5.46
N ARG A 137 4.42 -1.91 5.28
CA ARG A 137 5.75 -2.19 5.87
C ARG A 137 6.83 -1.22 5.41
N ALA A 138 6.81 -0.80 4.15
CA ALA A 138 7.77 0.18 3.64
C ALA A 138 7.55 1.58 4.26
N ILE A 139 6.29 1.96 4.47
CA ILE A 139 5.90 3.20 5.14
C ILE A 139 6.32 3.15 6.62
N ASP A 140 6.02 2.05 7.32
CA ASP A 140 6.40 1.86 8.72
C ASP A 140 7.91 1.93 8.93
N ALA A 141 8.67 1.29 8.06
CA ALA A 141 10.12 1.28 8.14
C ALA A 141 10.73 2.68 7.95
N ARG A 142 10.07 3.55 7.18
CA ARG A 142 10.59 4.89 6.90
C ARG A 142 10.05 5.96 7.84
N TYR A 143 8.77 5.89 8.20
CA TYR A 143 8.05 6.96 8.92
C TYR A 143 7.52 6.53 10.29
N GLY A 144 7.55 5.23 10.60
CA GLY A 144 7.08 4.68 11.87
C GLY A 144 7.89 5.16 13.07
N SER A 145 7.47 4.73 14.28
CA SER A 145 8.08 5.14 15.56
C SER A 145 9.56 4.77 15.70
N ASP A 146 10.01 3.78 14.89
CA ASP A 146 11.40 3.31 14.89
C ASP A 146 12.29 4.04 13.85
N ALA A 147 11.69 4.89 12.99
CA ALA A 147 12.43 5.84 12.19
C ALA A 147 13.18 6.79 13.11
N GLY A 148 14.51 6.86 12.99
CA GLY A 148 15.37 7.64 13.89
C GLY A 148 15.00 9.13 13.93
N PRO A 149 15.49 9.88 14.95
CA PRO A 149 15.11 11.28 15.18
C PRO A 149 15.42 12.22 14.01
N ALA A 150 16.32 11.86 13.11
CA ALA A 150 16.67 12.68 11.96
C ALA A 150 15.55 12.79 10.89
N ASP A 151 14.61 11.84 10.88
CA ASP A 151 13.53 11.80 9.88
C ASP A 151 12.22 12.46 10.37
N ARG A 152 12.21 12.90 11.64
CA ARG A 152 11.03 13.55 12.28
C ARG A 152 11.12 15.08 12.34
N THR A 153 12.24 15.67 11.94
CA THR A 153 12.52 17.10 12.10
C THR A 153 12.03 17.95 10.93
N MET A 154 11.21 17.43 10.04
CA MET A 154 10.51 18.28 9.09
C MET A 154 9.35 18.98 9.78
N VAL A 155 9.74 19.95 10.58
CA VAL A 155 8.85 20.87 11.29
C VAL A 155 8.05 21.68 10.28
N HIS A 156 6.77 21.83 10.54
CA HIS A 156 5.92 22.84 9.94
C HIS A 156 6.67 24.17 9.87
N ALA A 157 7.02 24.63 8.67
CA ALA A 157 7.45 25.99 8.51
C ALA A 157 6.33 26.91 9.02
N PRO A 158 6.59 27.88 9.91
CA PRO A 158 5.58 28.81 10.34
C PRO A 158 5.07 29.55 9.08
N HIS A 159 3.76 29.55 8.89
CA HIS A 159 3.13 30.37 7.86
C HIS A 159 3.24 31.82 8.34
N ASP A 160 4.20 32.57 7.79
CA ASP A 160 4.18 34.01 7.91
C ASP A 160 2.94 34.51 7.17
N THR A 161 2.07 35.16 7.95
CA THR A 161 0.83 35.83 7.55
C THR A 161 1.10 37.02 6.63
#